data_252d33d470d8a0d401058258e293cc85
#
_entry.id   252d33d470d8a0d401058258e293cc85
#
_cell.length_a   1.000
_cell.length_b   1.000
_cell.length_c   1.000
_cell.angle_alpha   90.00
_cell.angle_beta   90.00
_cell.angle_gamma   90.00
#
_symmetry.space_group_name_H-M   'P 1'
#
loop_
_entity.id
_entity.type
_entity.pdbx_description
1 polymer ?
#
loop_
_entity_poly.entity_id
_entity_poly.type
_entity_poly.pdbx_seq_one_letter_code
_entity_poly.pdbx_strand_id
1 'polypeptide(L)'
;MLLLRHASAGVRLSSPGVDRFRRLDEAGRVVARHLVWSYADREFTRIVSSPIARCVETVVPIAETRGLVVETRWELEPEVELDDLLTLLADLPDTTLACTHREVFQTLLGWDVPCEKGAGWVLERSGSEFVPTLYVVPPAAVPAGSRYPVSAS
;
A
#
# COMPACT_ATOMS: atom_id res chain seq x y z
N MET A 1 -1.61 -1.89 12.18
CA MET A 1 -1.97 -2.01 10.74
C MET A 1 -1.12 -1.04 9.94
N LEU A 2 -0.70 -1.42 8.77
CA LEU A 2 0.00 -0.53 7.84
C LEU A 2 -0.90 -0.23 6.65
N LEU A 3 -1.19 1.03 6.40
CA LEU A 3 -1.88 1.48 5.20
C LEU A 3 -0.83 2.02 4.23
N LEU A 4 -0.73 1.42 3.04
CA LEU A 4 0.30 1.70 2.05
C LEU A 4 -0.32 2.30 0.79
N ARG A 5 0.26 3.38 0.27
CA ARG A 5 -0.10 3.90 -1.05
C ARG A 5 0.69 3.17 -2.12
N HIS A 6 0.02 2.83 -3.23
CA HIS A 6 0.70 2.21 -4.37
C HIS A 6 1.90 3.04 -4.85
N ALA A 7 2.89 2.37 -5.39
CA ALA A 7 4.08 2.97 -5.96
C ALA A 7 3.78 3.68 -7.31
N SER A 8 4.80 4.27 -7.92
CA SER A 8 4.66 5.03 -9.16
C SER A 8 4.07 4.18 -10.29
N ALA A 9 3.09 4.73 -10.99
CA ALA A 9 2.36 4.08 -12.08
C ALA A 9 2.17 5.01 -13.30
N GLY A 10 3.13 5.86 -13.56
CA GLY A 10 3.07 6.81 -14.67
C GLY A 10 1.99 7.88 -14.48
N VAL A 11 1.46 8.35 -15.59
CA VAL A 11 0.49 9.44 -15.62
C VAL A 11 -0.93 8.91 -15.60
N ARG A 12 -1.79 9.54 -14.78
CA ARG A 12 -3.21 9.21 -14.73
C ARG A 12 -3.84 9.43 -16.10
N LEU A 13 -4.61 8.43 -16.55
CA LEU A 13 -5.33 8.51 -17.81
C LEU A 13 -6.70 9.20 -17.61
N SER A 14 -7.19 9.86 -18.66
CA SER A 14 -8.43 10.64 -18.60
C SER A 14 -9.68 9.76 -18.48
N SER A 15 -9.64 8.52 -18.99
CA SER A 15 -10.73 7.57 -18.89
C SER A 15 -10.58 6.69 -17.64
N PRO A 16 -11.50 6.77 -16.66
CA PRO A 16 -11.41 5.95 -15.45
C PRO A 16 -11.39 4.44 -15.73
N GLY A 17 -12.14 3.99 -16.73
CA GLY A 17 -12.18 2.59 -17.12
C GLY A 17 -10.84 2.07 -17.63
N VAL A 18 -10.08 2.90 -18.33
CA VAL A 18 -8.73 2.57 -18.81
C VAL A 18 -7.69 2.77 -17.69
N ASP A 19 -7.84 3.81 -16.88
CA ASP A 19 -6.93 4.10 -15.77
C ASP A 19 -6.85 2.96 -14.76
N ARG A 20 -7.93 2.20 -14.57
CA ARG A 20 -7.93 1.00 -13.71
C ARG A 20 -6.85 -0.01 -14.08
N PHE A 21 -6.52 -0.11 -15.36
CA PHE A 21 -5.53 -1.07 -15.85
C PHE A 21 -4.10 -0.51 -15.88
N ARG A 22 -3.91 0.72 -15.47
CA ARG A 22 -2.60 1.34 -15.40
C ARG A 22 -1.73 0.63 -14.36
N ARG A 23 -0.63 0.07 -14.84
CA ARG A 23 0.30 -0.72 -14.05
C ARG A 23 1.40 0.14 -13.47
N LEU A 24 2.20 -0.41 -12.55
CA LEU A 24 3.40 0.25 -12.08
C LEU A 24 4.34 0.52 -13.27
N ASP A 25 4.97 1.69 -13.27
CA ASP A 25 6.09 1.96 -14.15
C ASP A 25 7.38 1.30 -13.62
N GLU A 26 8.50 1.48 -14.30
CA GLU A 26 9.75 0.87 -13.87
C GLU A 26 10.19 1.36 -12.49
N ALA A 27 10.08 2.66 -12.22
CA ALA A 27 10.40 3.23 -10.92
C ALA A 27 9.51 2.64 -9.83
N GLY A 28 8.22 2.47 -10.10
CA GLY A 28 7.28 1.85 -9.18
C GLY A 28 7.61 0.39 -8.89
N ARG A 29 8.03 -0.37 -9.88
CA ARG A 29 8.46 -1.76 -9.69
C ARG A 29 9.71 -1.86 -8.82
N VAL A 30 10.65 -0.93 -8.99
CA VAL A 30 11.84 -0.85 -8.14
C VAL A 30 11.43 -0.55 -6.70
N VAL A 31 10.58 0.43 -6.47
CA VAL A 31 10.08 0.76 -5.13
C VAL A 31 9.36 -0.45 -4.51
N ALA A 32 8.50 -1.14 -5.26
CA ALA A 32 7.79 -2.32 -4.75
C ALA A 32 8.74 -3.41 -4.24
N ARG A 33 9.83 -3.65 -4.95
CA ARG A 33 10.86 -4.59 -4.49
C ARG A 33 11.57 -4.11 -3.23
N HIS A 34 11.83 -2.81 -3.12
CA HIS A 34 12.47 -2.21 -1.94
C HIS A 34 11.60 -2.21 -0.71
N LEU A 35 10.29 -2.17 -0.87
CA LEU A 35 9.36 -2.23 0.25
C LEU A 35 9.50 -3.52 1.04
N VAL A 36 10.00 -4.59 0.45
CA VAL A 36 10.34 -5.83 1.16
C VAL A 36 11.31 -5.54 2.30
N TRP A 37 12.29 -4.68 2.05
CA TRP A 37 13.31 -4.30 3.04
C TRP A 37 12.80 -3.25 4.02
N SER A 38 12.03 -2.28 3.54
CA SER A 38 11.47 -1.22 4.37
C SER A 38 10.65 -1.75 5.53
N TYR A 39 9.98 -2.88 5.33
CA TYR A 39 9.10 -3.49 6.32
C TYR A 39 9.58 -4.86 6.82
N ALA A 40 10.88 -5.17 6.64
CA ALA A 40 11.44 -6.47 7.00
C ALA A 40 11.21 -6.83 8.48
N ASP A 41 11.27 -5.84 9.37
CA ASP A 41 11.10 -6.03 10.82
C ASP A 41 9.64 -6.00 11.28
N ARG A 42 8.70 -5.77 10.37
CA ARG A 42 7.27 -5.71 10.70
C ARG A 42 6.59 -7.02 10.38
N GLU A 43 5.82 -7.53 11.32
CA GLU A 43 5.02 -8.72 11.10
C GLU A 43 3.79 -8.39 10.26
N PHE A 44 3.56 -9.18 9.21
CA PHE A 44 2.31 -9.19 8.47
C PHE A 44 1.77 -10.61 8.44
N THR A 45 0.50 -10.75 8.81
CA THR A 45 -0.24 -12.02 8.73
C THR A 45 -1.26 -12.03 7.60
N ARG A 46 -1.65 -10.84 7.13
CA ARG A 46 -2.57 -10.66 5.99
C ARG A 46 -2.12 -9.49 5.14
N ILE A 47 -2.31 -9.64 3.83
CA ILE A 47 -2.12 -8.57 2.86
C ILE A 47 -3.42 -8.41 2.09
N VAL A 48 -4.00 -7.23 2.19
CA VAL A 48 -5.19 -6.84 1.42
C VAL A 48 -4.84 -5.68 0.49
N SER A 49 -5.48 -5.61 -0.65
CA SER A 49 -5.19 -4.58 -1.65
C SER A 49 -6.45 -4.18 -2.41
N SER A 50 -6.49 -2.91 -2.83
CA SER A 50 -7.39 -2.54 -3.92
C SER A 50 -7.17 -3.51 -5.09
N PRO A 51 -8.23 -3.93 -5.80
CA PRO A 51 -8.09 -4.80 -6.97
C PRO A 51 -7.42 -4.13 -8.17
N ILE A 52 -7.21 -2.82 -8.12
CA ILE A 52 -6.58 -2.07 -9.20
C ILE A 52 -5.10 -2.47 -9.32
N ALA A 53 -4.64 -2.74 -10.56
CA ALA A 53 -3.36 -3.36 -10.85
C ALA A 53 -2.17 -2.73 -10.12
N ARG A 54 -2.07 -1.40 -10.09
CA ARG A 54 -0.94 -0.71 -9.45
C ARG A 54 -0.83 -0.95 -7.94
N CYS A 55 -1.96 -1.20 -7.27
CA CYS A 55 -1.94 -1.56 -5.85
C CYS A 55 -1.50 -3.00 -5.64
N VAL A 56 -2.06 -3.94 -6.39
CA VAL A 56 -1.68 -5.36 -6.31
C VAL A 56 -0.19 -5.53 -6.59
N GLU A 57 0.31 -4.92 -7.67
CA GLU A 57 1.71 -5.02 -8.05
C GLU A 57 2.66 -4.43 -7.01
N THR A 58 2.21 -3.43 -6.25
CA THR A 58 3.03 -2.82 -5.18
C THR A 58 3.32 -3.81 -4.05
N VAL A 59 2.37 -4.67 -3.70
CA VAL A 59 2.50 -5.59 -2.56
C VAL A 59 2.87 -7.03 -2.91
N VAL A 60 2.81 -7.39 -4.19
CA VAL A 60 3.19 -8.75 -4.63
C VAL A 60 4.59 -9.17 -4.16
N PRO A 61 5.64 -8.33 -4.28
CA PRO A 61 6.96 -8.74 -3.79
C PRO A 61 7.00 -9.05 -2.28
N ILE A 62 6.29 -8.26 -1.47
CA ILE A 62 6.18 -8.53 -0.03
C ILE A 62 5.44 -9.84 0.20
N ALA A 63 4.32 -10.05 -0.49
CA ALA A 63 3.51 -11.26 -0.36
C ALA A 63 4.32 -12.51 -0.71
N GLU A 64 5.04 -12.49 -1.82
CA GLU A 64 5.90 -13.60 -2.25
C GLU A 64 6.98 -13.91 -1.22
N THR A 65 7.65 -12.89 -0.70
CA THR A 65 8.71 -13.05 0.31
C THR A 65 8.19 -13.69 1.59
N ARG A 66 6.93 -13.46 1.94
CA ARG A 66 6.33 -13.91 3.19
C ARG A 66 5.42 -15.13 3.05
N GLY A 67 5.26 -15.63 1.83
CA GLY A 67 4.35 -16.74 1.58
C GLY A 67 2.88 -16.40 1.85
N LEU A 68 2.49 -15.14 1.66
CA LEU A 68 1.13 -14.66 1.86
C LEU A 68 0.43 -14.44 0.53
N VAL A 69 -0.89 -14.60 0.53
CA VAL A 69 -1.74 -14.29 -0.62
C VAL A 69 -2.15 -12.83 -0.57
N VAL A 70 -2.21 -12.16 -1.70
CA VAL A 70 -2.82 -10.84 -1.82
C VAL A 70 -4.32 -11.01 -1.98
N GLU A 71 -5.08 -10.55 -0.99
CA GLU A 71 -6.54 -10.54 -1.02
C GLU A 71 -7.03 -9.22 -1.56
N THR A 72 -7.80 -9.22 -2.64
CA THR A 72 -8.34 -7.98 -3.20
C THR A 72 -9.66 -7.61 -2.55
N ARG A 73 -9.82 -6.31 -2.22
CA ARG A 73 -11.01 -5.77 -1.58
C ARG A 73 -11.42 -4.47 -2.26
N TRP A 74 -12.67 -4.43 -2.74
CA TRP A 74 -13.22 -3.23 -3.40
C TRP A 74 -13.26 -2.02 -2.46
N GLU A 75 -13.37 -2.24 -1.16
CA GLU A 75 -13.42 -1.19 -0.14
C GLU A 75 -12.10 -0.38 -0.05
N LEU A 76 -11.08 -0.81 -0.77
CA LEU A 76 -9.80 -0.09 -0.90
C LEU A 76 -9.68 0.66 -2.22
N GLU A 77 -10.72 0.70 -3.04
CA GLU A 77 -10.75 1.49 -4.27
C GLU A 77 -10.91 2.99 -3.98
N PRO A 78 -10.50 3.89 -4.93
CA PRO A 78 -10.41 5.33 -4.66
C PRO A 78 -11.72 5.98 -4.21
N GLU A 79 -12.86 5.46 -4.66
CA GLU A 79 -14.19 6.05 -4.47
C GLU A 79 -14.94 5.49 -3.27
N VAL A 80 -14.28 4.74 -2.41
CA VAL A 80 -14.92 4.11 -1.25
C VAL A 80 -15.50 5.16 -0.30
N GLU A 81 -16.67 4.86 0.23
CA GLU A 81 -17.27 5.64 1.31
C GLU A 81 -16.60 5.31 2.64
N LEU A 82 -16.52 6.29 3.53
CA LEU A 82 -15.82 6.12 4.82
C LEU A 82 -16.38 4.95 5.64
N ASP A 83 -17.70 4.79 5.69
CA ASP A 83 -18.32 3.73 6.49
C ASP A 83 -17.95 2.33 5.99
N ASP A 84 -17.88 2.14 4.67
CA ASP A 84 -17.47 0.86 4.09
C ASP A 84 -15.99 0.58 4.37
N LEU A 85 -15.15 1.60 4.26
CA LEU A 85 -13.73 1.50 4.58
C LEU A 85 -13.52 1.15 6.05
N LEU A 86 -14.19 1.82 6.96
CA LEU A 86 -14.07 1.56 8.40
C LEU A 86 -14.56 0.16 8.76
N THR A 87 -15.62 -0.31 8.12
CA THR A 87 -16.13 -1.67 8.31
C THR A 87 -15.11 -2.71 7.90
N LEU A 88 -14.44 -2.51 6.76
CA LEU A 88 -13.36 -3.39 6.34
C LEU A 88 -12.21 -3.38 7.35
N LEU A 89 -11.70 -2.20 7.69
CA LEU A 89 -10.54 -2.08 8.58
C LEU A 89 -10.81 -2.66 9.97
N ALA A 90 -12.04 -2.53 10.46
CA ALA A 90 -12.43 -3.09 11.76
C ALA A 90 -12.33 -4.63 11.79
N ASP A 91 -12.54 -5.29 10.65
CA ASP A 91 -12.48 -6.75 10.55
C ASP A 91 -11.06 -7.30 10.35
N LEU A 92 -10.08 -6.43 10.09
CA LEU A 92 -8.72 -6.85 9.81
C LEU A 92 -7.85 -6.86 11.08
N PRO A 93 -6.95 -7.83 11.25
CA PRO A 93 -6.01 -7.81 12.38
C PRO A 93 -5.01 -6.66 12.26
N ASP A 94 -4.41 -6.26 13.39
CA ASP A 94 -3.41 -5.19 13.43
C ASP A 94 -2.13 -5.53 12.64
N THR A 95 -1.91 -6.80 12.33
CA THR A 95 -0.82 -7.31 11.52
C THR A 95 -1.15 -7.31 10.01
N THR A 96 -2.10 -6.50 9.59
CA THR A 96 -2.48 -6.38 8.18
C THR A 96 -1.68 -5.28 7.48
N LEU A 97 -1.23 -5.59 6.25
CA LEU A 97 -0.80 -4.62 5.25
C LEU A 97 -1.95 -4.38 4.29
N ALA A 98 -2.41 -3.14 4.18
CA ALA A 98 -3.48 -2.75 3.25
C ALA A 98 -2.93 -1.76 2.22
N CYS A 99 -2.96 -2.12 0.94
CA CYS A 99 -2.50 -1.26 -0.14
C CYS A 99 -3.68 -0.59 -0.84
N THR A 100 -3.57 0.72 -1.02
CA THR A 100 -4.66 1.52 -1.54
C THR A 100 -4.17 2.78 -2.28
N HIS A 101 -5.06 3.73 -2.47
CA HIS A 101 -4.87 4.94 -3.24
C HIS A 101 -4.86 6.17 -2.33
N ARG A 102 -4.30 7.26 -2.85
CA ARG A 102 -4.26 8.56 -2.15
C ARG A 102 -5.64 8.99 -1.65
N GLU A 103 -6.67 8.81 -2.46
CA GLU A 103 -8.04 9.21 -2.14
C GLU A 103 -8.55 8.53 -0.86
N VAL A 104 -8.15 7.28 -0.64
CA VAL A 104 -8.53 6.52 0.56
C VAL A 104 -7.83 7.07 1.80
N PHE A 105 -6.57 7.48 1.69
CA PHE A 105 -5.89 8.18 2.79
C PHE A 105 -6.61 9.49 3.14
N GLN A 106 -7.03 10.23 2.14
CA GLN A 106 -7.77 11.48 2.35
C GLN A 106 -9.12 11.25 3.03
N THR A 107 -9.83 10.21 2.62
CA THR A 107 -11.11 9.82 3.22
C THR A 107 -10.94 9.41 4.68
N LEU A 108 -9.89 8.67 5.01
CA LEU A 108 -9.66 8.13 6.35
C LEU A 108 -8.98 9.14 7.29
N LEU A 109 -7.96 9.84 6.80
CA LEU A 109 -7.04 10.63 7.63
C LEU A 109 -7.12 12.14 7.38
N GLY A 110 -7.84 12.57 6.36
CA GLY A 110 -7.92 13.99 5.97
C GLY A 110 -6.90 14.36 4.89
N TRP A 111 -7.02 15.60 4.40
CA TRP A 111 -6.26 16.07 3.25
C TRP A 111 -4.83 16.54 3.58
N ASP A 112 -4.56 16.85 4.85
CA ASP A 112 -3.31 17.44 5.28
C ASP A 112 -2.20 16.42 5.60
N VAL A 113 -2.52 15.13 5.57
CA VAL A 113 -1.52 14.10 5.84
C VAL A 113 -0.64 13.86 4.62
N PRO A 114 0.69 13.78 4.81
CA PRO A 114 1.57 13.39 3.72
C PRO A 114 1.24 11.98 3.22
N CYS A 115 1.28 11.80 1.91
CA CYS A 115 0.96 10.54 1.27
C CYS A 115 1.68 10.42 -0.07
N GLU A 116 2.98 10.24 -0.04
CA GLU A 116 3.78 10.02 -1.25
C GLU A 116 3.51 8.62 -1.83
N LYS A 117 3.73 8.47 -3.12
CA LYS A 117 3.64 7.15 -3.78
C LYS A 117 4.63 6.19 -3.15
N GLY A 118 4.16 5.04 -2.71
CA GLY A 118 4.99 4.06 -2.00
C GLY A 118 5.19 4.34 -0.52
N ALA A 119 4.63 5.42 0.02
CA ALA A 119 4.65 5.70 1.44
C ALA A 119 3.55 4.95 2.18
N GLY A 120 3.73 4.79 3.48
CA GLY A 120 2.75 4.15 4.35
C GLY A 120 2.54 4.88 5.66
N TRP A 121 1.38 4.68 6.25
CA TRP A 121 1.05 5.11 7.59
C TRP A 121 0.78 3.90 8.50
N VAL A 122 1.46 3.86 9.62
CA VAL A 122 1.09 2.94 10.70
C VAL A 122 -0.14 3.49 11.37
N LEU A 123 -1.17 2.69 11.46
CA LEU A 123 -2.44 3.04 12.10
C LEU A 123 -2.61 2.23 13.38
N GLU A 124 -3.01 2.90 14.44
CA GLU A 124 -3.39 2.27 15.69
C GLU A 124 -4.90 2.41 15.90
N ARG A 125 -5.52 1.36 16.48
CA ARG A 125 -6.93 1.41 16.83
C ARG A 125 -7.12 2.24 18.08
N SER A 126 -8.12 3.12 18.05
CA SER A 126 -8.58 3.87 19.20
C SER A 126 -10.11 3.83 19.21
N GLY A 127 -10.69 2.86 19.93
CA GLY A 127 -12.11 2.58 19.85
C GLY A 127 -12.52 2.14 18.45
N SER A 128 -13.44 2.87 17.82
CA SER A 128 -13.87 2.66 16.44
C SER A 128 -13.03 3.44 15.41
N GLU A 129 -12.05 4.20 15.86
CA GLU A 129 -11.23 5.04 15.01
C GLU A 129 -9.86 4.41 14.75
N PHE A 130 -9.19 4.89 13.69
CA PHE A 130 -7.82 4.54 13.34
C PHE A 130 -6.98 5.80 13.36
N VAL A 131 -5.93 5.79 14.19
CA VAL A 131 -5.08 6.97 14.42
C VAL A 131 -3.74 6.74 13.73
N PRO A 132 -3.29 7.66 12.85
CA PRO A 132 -1.96 7.57 12.24
C PRO A 132 -0.88 7.87 13.30
N THR A 133 0.09 6.98 13.44
CA THR A 133 1.13 7.10 14.47
C THR A 133 2.53 7.22 13.92
N LEU A 134 2.79 6.69 12.72
CA LEU A 134 4.12 6.74 12.10
C LEU A 134 3.97 6.81 10.58
N TYR A 135 4.57 7.83 9.99
CA TYR A 135 4.70 7.94 8.53
C TYR A 135 6.01 7.28 8.08
N VAL A 136 5.88 6.32 7.17
CA VAL A 136 7.04 5.64 6.59
C VAL A 136 7.22 6.18 5.17
N VAL A 137 8.30 6.93 4.95
CA VAL A 137 8.62 7.48 3.63
C VAL A 137 8.90 6.35 2.64
N PRO A 138 8.61 6.56 1.34
CA PRO A 138 8.94 5.55 0.35
C PRO A 138 10.45 5.33 0.27
N PRO A 139 10.91 4.11 -0.01
CA PRO A 139 12.32 3.87 -0.21
C PRO A 139 12.80 4.64 -1.45
N ALA A 140 14.02 5.17 -1.39
CA ALA A 140 14.64 5.80 -2.55
C ALA A 140 14.81 4.77 -3.68
N ALA A 141 14.53 5.18 -4.93
CA ALA A 141 14.84 4.35 -6.08
C ALA A 141 16.35 4.19 -6.15
N VAL A 142 16.83 2.95 -6.04
CA VAL A 142 18.27 2.68 -6.17
C VAL A 142 18.60 2.55 -7.64
N PRO A 143 19.70 3.14 -8.11
CA PRO A 143 20.12 3.07 -9.51
C PRO A 143 20.21 1.63 -10.00
N ALA A 144 19.90 1.43 -11.29
CA ALA A 144 20.10 0.14 -11.95
C ALA A 144 21.55 -0.35 -11.76
N GLY A 145 21.72 -1.59 -11.32
CA GLY A 145 23.03 -2.19 -11.05
C GLY A 145 23.47 -2.16 -9.60
N SER A 146 22.73 -1.49 -8.71
CA SER A 146 22.98 -1.58 -7.28
C SER A 146 22.55 -2.94 -6.74
N ARG A 147 23.44 -3.59 -6.00
CA ARG A 147 23.12 -4.87 -5.35
C ARG A 147 22.45 -4.60 -4.03
N TYR A 148 21.30 -5.22 -3.85
CA TYR A 148 20.67 -5.27 -2.54
C TYR A 148 21.36 -6.29 -1.67
N PRO A 149 21.48 -6.03 -0.37
CA PRO A 149 21.85 -7.09 0.54
C PRO A 149 20.81 -8.20 0.38
N VAL A 150 21.27 -9.38 0.02
CA VAL A 150 20.42 -10.56 0.00
C VAL A 150 20.02 -10.79 1.44
N SER A 151 18.72 -10.72 1.74
CA SER A 151 18.24 -11.14 3.03
C SER A 151 18.60 -12.61 3.20
N ALA A 152 19.39 -12.89 4.21
CA ALA A 152 19.42 -14.20 4.79
C ALA A 152 18.05 -14.39 5.46
N SER A 153 17.13 -14.99 4.73
CA SER A 153 15.82 -15.35 5.27
C SER A 153 15.97 -16.19 6.53
#